data_0691fe4440700fe6c28e7dbbe9c12174
#
_entry.id   0691fe4440700fe6c28e7dbbe9c12174
#
_cell.length_a   1.000
_cell.length_b   1.000
_cell.length_c   1.000
_cell.angle_alpha   90.00
_cell.angle_beta   90.00
_cell.angle_gamma   90.00
#
_symmetry.space_group_name_H-M   'P 1'
#
loop_
_entity.id
_entity.type
_entity.pdbx_description
1 polymer ?
#
loop_
_entity_poly.entity_id
_entity_poly.type
_entity_poly.pdbx_seq_one_letter_code
_entity_poly.pdbx_strand_id
1 'polypeptide(L)'
;MTIIDETTNGVAKTGVSRRHFIQGAAATAAGAALPVAGIVGAGSASAATAKTLRVATGKQVHPAAPWETSDGSLFILSQVGEWLCFQKQDGSLEPRLATSWKSSNGAKTWTFKIRKGVKFNDGTPLTVDDIVYTYKSVFTANPSRSKGNFTGIIDANGIVKVDNETLRFDLLTASGNFPYTVSSVSYGMCIIKNGANGGAAWTKDMISAGPWKMESYTEFEKTVFVKNPYYWDTTFNPGIDKLELIQYVSAATALPALKTGKLDAVAAMEAADALSLDKSKFNVLTTKAGAGFAHVHMRCNFGPFKDKRVRQAAALTIDRVGYVKGVMKGIGGVVGNDSVMDPYPAADKSVPQRKQDIAAAKALMKAAGVPNGFSVELSTWARDDINKYANLIKNSFAKIGIKVTLKIDGSDGGGAVYYTYNPYPSAKGKVFEYDNNSWLASNLGIVDWAGRGVPDQYLTREWKSTADWSGAQLWDDVLDAAIDEYIAAPNPAKQKVASKKVQERSLEMSPYILAYTSNLIYCARKGVSGFLVNGMGQIIAKDVKLA
;
A
#
# COMPACT_ATOMS: atom_id res chain seq x y z
N MET A 1 -29.65 -42.48 6.03
CA MET A 1 -30.11 -42.89 7.35
C MET A 1 -29.60 -41.86 8.34
N THR A 2 -30.56 -41.10 8.78
CA THR A 2 -30.73 -40.38 10.06
C THR A 2 -29.85 -39.14 10.26
N ILE A 3 -30.37 -37.97 9.99
CA ILE A 3 -31.30 -37.08 10.72
C ILE A 3 -30.64 -36.43 11.94
N ILE A 4 -30.74 -35.11 11.96
CA ILE A 4 -31.18 -34.13 12.96
C ILE A 4 -30.02 -33.20 13.38
N ASP A 5 -30.16 -31.92 13.62
CA ASP A 5 -31.32 -31.05 13.90
C ASP A 5 -30.93 -29.58 13.79
N GLU A 6 -31.89 -28.76 13.46
CA GLU A 6 -31.87 -27.31 13.53
C GLU A 6 -31.91 -26.84 14.98
N THR A 7 -31.13 -25.80 15.30
CA THR A 7 -31.59 -24.86 16.33
C THR A 7 -31.29 -23.43 15.88
N THR A 8 -32.34 -22.79 15.48
CA THR A 8 -32.52 -21.35 15.33
C THR A 8 -32.24 -20.61 16.64
N ASN A 9 -31.43 -19.59 16.60
CA ASN A 9 -31.53 -18.54 17.59
C ASN A 9 -31.57 -17.17 16.88
N GLY A 10 -32.77 -16.59 16.96
CA GLY A 10 -33.11 -15.29 16.43
C GLY A 10 -32.36 -14.15 17.16
N VAL A 11 -31.79 -13.26 16.39
CA VAL A 11 -31.36 -11.96 16.87
C VAL A 11 -32.42 -10.95 16.46
N ALA A 12 -33.09 -10.40 17.45
CA ALA A 12 -34.11 -9.37 17.29
C ALA A 12 -33.51 -8.11 16.68
N LYS A 13 -34.12 -7.65 15.58
CA LYS A 13 -33.92 -6.33 15.00
C LYS A 13 -34.63 -5.31 15.88
N THR A 14 -33.89 -4.54 16.68
CA THR A 14 -34.38 -3.29 17.25
C THR A 14 -34.00 -2.15 16.35
N GLY A 15 -34.95 -1.71 15.53
CA GLY A 15 -34.86 -0.48 14.78
C GLY A 15 -35.00 0.71 15.73
N VAL A 16 -33.96 1.55 15.83
CA VAL A 16 -34.04 2.86 16.48
C VAL A 16 -34.30 3.91 15.42
N SER A 17 -35.52 4.46 15.45
CA SER A 17 -36.01 5.54 14.61
C SER A 17 -35.24 6.83 14.88
N ARG A 18 -34.74 7.46 13.81
CA ARG A 18 -34.15 8.81 13.81
C ARG A 18 -35.26 9.86 13.91
N ARG A 19 -35.77 10.12 15.10
CA ARG A 19 -36.52 11.35 15.45
C ARG A 19 -36.63 11.39 16.98
N HIS A 20 -35.87 12.28 17.61
CA HIS A 20 -36.07 12.97 18.91
C HIS A 20 -34.71 13.25 19.54
N PHE A 21 -34.07 14.32 19.12
CA PHE A 21 -33.06 15.01 19.91
C PHE A 21 -32.96 16.48 19.47
N ILE A 22 -34.04 17.22 19.66
CA ILE A 22 -34.00 18.69 19.76
C ILE A 22 -35.12 19.06 20.74
N GLN A 23 -34.76 19.29 22.00
CA GLN A 23 -35.42 20.25 22.89
C GLN A 23 -34.85 20.11 24.31
N GLY A 24 -34.35 21.23 24.82
CA GLY A 24 -34.32 21.47 26.26
C GLY A 24 -32.95 21.58 26.89
N ALA A 25 -32.44 22.79 26.99
CA ALA A 25 -31.83 23.32 28.20
C ALA A 25 -31.50 24.81 28.04
N ALA A 26 -32.47 25.65 28.31
CA ALA A 26 -32.22 26.99 28.78
C ALA A 26 -32.38 26.95 30.30
N ALA A 27 -31.32 27.21 31.05
CA ALA A 27 -31.39 27.45 32.49
C ALA A 27 -30.45 28.60 32.85
N THR A 28 -31.06 29.61 33.36
CA THR A 28 -30.66 30.89 33.89
C THR A 28 -29.50 30.83 34.89
N ALA A 29 -28.52 31.73 34.67
CA ALA A 29 -27.53 32.09 35.68
C ALA A 29 -28.06 33.24 36.55
N ALA A 30 -28.14 33.03 37.85
CA ALA A 30 -28.32 34.08 38.85
C ALA A 30 -27.00 34.28 39.61
N GLY A 31 -26.55 35.52 39.69
CA GLY A 31 -25.26 35.88 40.22
C GLY A 31 -25.18 35.88 41.76
N ALA A 32 -23.94 35.71 42.23
CA ALA A 32 -23.52 36.19 43.56
C ALA A 32 -22.10 36.75 43.41
N ALA A 33 -21.98 38.05 43.57
CA ALA A 33 -20.71 38.75 43.63
C ALA A 33 -20.12 38.66 45.04
N LEU A 34 -18.86 38.22 45.16
CA LEU A 34 -18.04 38.42 46.36
C LEU A 34 -16.78 39.22 45.95
N PRO A 35 -16.31 40.14 46.79
CA PRO A 35 -15.17 41.01 46.43
C PRO A 35 -13.86 40.30 46.61
N VAL A 36 -13.05 40.31 45.56
CA VAL A 36 -11.65 39.83 45.58
C VAL A 36 -10.74 41.01 45.84
N ALA A 37 -10.06 40.96 46.97
CA ALA A 37 -8.92 41.82 47.27
C ALA A 37 -7.74 41.48 46.36
N GLY A 38 -7.07 42.50 45.87
CA GLY A 38 -6.03 42.39 44.88
C GLY A 38 -4.80 41.59 45.31
N ILE A 39 -4.34 40.77 44.37
CA ILE A 39 -2.96 40.31 44.30
C ILE A 39 -2.40 40.83 42.97
N VAL A 40 -1.51 41.80 43.10
CA VAL A 40 -0.73 42.34 41.98
C VAL A 40 0.44 41.40 41.70
N GLY A 41 0.58 40.98 40.45
CA GLY A 41 1.87 40.60 39.93
C GLY A 41 2.23 39.11 39.85
N ALA A 42 1.69 38.41 38.88
CA ALA A 42 2.49 37.43 38.16
C ALA A 42 2.14 37.59 36.68
N GLY A 43 3.09 38.01 35.90
CA GLY A 43 2.92 38.12 34.45
C GLY A 43 2.43 36.79 33.90
N SER A 44 1.23 36.77 33.34
CA SER A 44 0.74 35.67 32.53
C SER A 44 1.67 35.54 31.35
N ALA A 45 2.64 34.63 31.44
CA ALA A 45 3.29 34.12 30.26
C ALA A 45 2.16 33.58 29.38
N SER A 46 1.81 34.30 28.32
CA SER A 46 0.90 33.81 27.28
C SER A 46 1.47 32.46 26.82
N ALA A 47 0.81 31.38 27.24
CA ALA A 47 1.20 30.05 26.77
C ALA A 47 1.13 30.10 25.25
N ALA A 48 2.29 30.05 24.59
CA ALA A 48 2.36 30.06 23.14
C ALA A 48 1.46 28.94 22.63
N THR A 49 0.51 29.28 21.77
CA THR A 49 -0.44 28.30 21.24
C THR A 49 0.35 27.21 20.52
N ALA A 50 0.18 25.95 20.95
CA ALA A 50 0.91 24.81 20.40
C ALA A 50 0.74 24.74 18.87
N LYS A 51 1.86 24.73 18.15
CA LYS A 51 1.88 24.62 16.69
C LYS A 51 1.41 23.24 16.29
N THR A 52 0.24 23.15 15.69
CA THR A 52 -0.44 21.89 15.34
C THR A 52 -0.55 21.75 13.83
N LEU A 53 -0.07 20.62 13.27
CA LEU A 53 -0.35 20.21 11.90
C LEU A 53 -1.64 19.36 11.89
N ARG A 54 -2.64 19.80 11.13
CA ARG A 54 -3.93 19.12 10.98
C ARG A 54 -4.01 18.50 9.60
N VAL A 55 -4.06 17.16 9.56
CA VAL A 55 -4.04 16.37 8.32
C VAL A 55 -5.34 15.60 8.17
N ALA A 56 -6.05 15.83 7.07
CA ALA A 56 -7.19 14.98 6.71
C ALA A 56 -6.71 13.64 6.18
N THR A 57 -7.33 12.56 6.68
CA THR A 57 -7.21 11.21 6.14
C THR A 57 -8.53 10.80 5.47
N GLY A 58 -8.46 10.24 4.25
CA GLY A 58 -9.64 9.76 3.51
C GLY A 58 -10.10 8.35 3.88
N LYS A 59 -9.52 7.78 4.94
CA LYS A 59 -9.83 6.43 5.44
C LYS A 59 -9.97 6.49 6.94
N GLN A 60 -10.76 5.56 7.48
CA GLN A 60 -10.84 5.37 8.92
C GLN A 60 -9.46 5.08 9.48
N VAL A 61 -9.06 5.86 10.48
CA VAL A 61 -7.83 5.68 11.25
C VAL A 61 -8.20 4.97 12.54
N HIS A 62 -7.55 3.85 12.84
CA HIS A 62 -7.79 3.10 14.07
C HIS A 62 -6.50 2.48 14.59
N PRO A 63 -6.31 2.42 15.92
CA PRO A 63 -5.24 1.66 16.52
C PRO A 63 -5.43 0.17 16.24
N ALA A 64 -4.34 -0.51 15.92
CA ALA A 64 -4.33 -1.96 15.81
C ALA A 64 -2.98 -2.51 16.27
N ALA A 65 -2.97 -3.73 16.74
CA ALA A 65 -1.73 -4.43 17.03
C ALA A 65 -0.87 -4.52 15.75
N PRO A 66 0.45 -4.45 15.84
CA PRO A 66 1.31 -4.41 14.66
C PRO A 66 0.99 -5.51 13.65
N TRP A 67 0.93 -6.76 14.05
CA TRP A 67 0.66 -7.89 13.14
C TRP A 67 -0.81 -8.07 12.72
N GLU A 68 -1.76 -7.33 13.32
CA GLU A 68 -3.18 -7.32 12.97
C GLU A 68 -3.54 -6.16 12.03
N THR A 69 -2.58 -5.36 11.65
CA THR A 69 -2.78 -4.08 10.97
C THR A 69 -3.54 -4.19 9.66
N SER A 70 -4.42 -3.22 9.45
CA SER A 70 -5.11 -2.93 8.19
C SER A 70 -4.67 -1.57 7.65
N ASP A 71 -5.17 -1.21 6.47
CA ASP A 71 -4.85 0.07 5.82
C ASP A 71 -5.05 1.31 6.72
N GLY A 72 -6.05 1.30 7.60
CA GLY A 72 -6.35 2.44 8.48
C GLY A 72 -5.33 2.62 9.60
N SER A 73 -4.79 1.52 10.14
CA SER A 73 -3.78 1.56 11.21
C SER A 73 -2.41 2.01 10.72
N LEU A 74 -2.14 1.92 9.40
CA LEU A 74 -0.92 2.40 8.78
C LEU A 74 -0.61 3.86 9.15
N PHE A 75 -1.63 4.72 9.19
CA PHE A 75 -1.45 6.14 9.52
C PHE A 75 -0.93 6.35 10.94
N ILE A 76 -1.42 5.58 11.92
CA ILE A 76 -0.96 5.66 13.30
C ILE A 76 0.42 5.02 13.43
N LEU A 77 0.61 3.81 12.92
CA LEU A 77 1.89 3.11 13.02
C LEU A 77 3.02 3.87 12.35
N SER A 78 2.76 4.60 11.27
CA SER A 78 3.79 5.43 10.64
C SER A 78 4.27 6.60 11.53
N GLN A 79 3.55 6.95 12.58
CA GLN A 79 3.95 7.97 13.55
C GLN A 79 4.64 7.36 14.77
N VAL A 80 4.02 6.35 15.39
CA VAL A 80 4.51 5.77 16.65
C VAL A 80 5.53 4.65 16.45
N GLY A 81 5.51 3.99 15.28
CA GLY A 81 6.33 2.84 14.97
C GLY A 81 7.77 3.20 14.60
N GLU A 82 8.68 2.27 14.85
CA GLU A 82 10.04 2.28 14.33
C GLU A 82 10.42 0.89 13.82
N TRP A 83 11.25 0.84 12.76
CA TRP A 83 11.64 -0.37 12.04
C TRP A 83 13.16 -0.47 11.95
N LEU A 84 13.67 -1.59 11.46
CA LEU A 84 15.10 -1.73 11.19
C LEU A 84 15.58 -0.72 10.14
N CYS A 85 14.81 -0.53 9.10
CA CYS A 85 15.03 0.47 8.05
C CYS A 85 13.69 1.04 7.56
N PHE A 86 13.74 2.18 6.90
CA PHE A 86 12.55 2.91 6.43
C PHE A 86 12.62 3.15 4.92
N GLN A 87 11.51 2.97 4.22
CA GLN A 87 11.44 3.25 2.79
C GLN A 87 11.22 4.74 2.53
N LYS A 88 12.15 5.35 1.80
CA LYS A 88 12.05 6.73 1.33
C LYS A 88 11.07 6.88 0.16
N GLN A 89 10.78 8.12 -0.22
CA GLN A 89 9.91 8.43 -1.37
C GLN A 89 10.41 7.91 -2.72
N ASP A 90 11.73 7.75 -2.87
CA ASP A 90 12.33 7.22 -4.09
C ASP A 90 12.35 5.68 -4.14
N GLY A 91 11.77 5.03 -3.12
CA GLY A 91 11.70 3.58 -2.97
C GLY A 91 12.95 2.96 -2.34
N SER A 92 14.04 3.69 -2.13
CA SER A 92 15.25 3.18 -1.45
C SER A 92 15.05 3.09 0.07
N LEU A 93 15.89 2.29 0.73
CA LEU A 93 15.87 2.16 2.19
C LEU A 93 16.87 3.12 2.85
N GLU A 94 16.47 3.71 3.97
CA GLU A 94 17.35 4.42 4.88
C GLU A 94 17.53 3.65 6.20
N PRO A 95 18.71 3.73 6.84
CA PRO A 95 18.96 3.17 8.16
C PRO A 95 18.06 3.80 9.24
N ARG A 96 17.53 2.96 10.15
CA ARG A 96 16.76 3.38 11.33
C ARG A 96 17.30 2.70 12.58
N LEU A 97 16.59 1.70 13.15
CA LEU A 97 17.13 0.88 14.24
C LEU A 97 18.35 0.08 13.80
N ALA A 98 18.40 -0.37 12.55
CA ALA A 98 19.62 -0.88 11.95
C ALA A 98 20.46 0.27 11.40
N THR A 99 21.74 0.31 11.73
CA THR A 99 22.72 1.27 11.21
C THR A 99 23.32 0.83 9.88
N SER A 100 23.37 -0.49 9.65
CA SER A 100 23.82 -1.12 8.41
C SER A 100 23.32 -2.56 8.32
N TRP A 101 23.34 -3.09 7.09
CA TRP A 101 23.04 -4.50 6.84
C TRP A 101 23.85 -5.04 5.66
N LYS A 102 24.08 -6.34 5.67
CA LYS A 102 24.79 -7.05 4.60
C LYS A 102 24.25 -8.45 4.41
N SER A 103 24.25 -8.89 3.16
CA SER A 103 23.95 -10.28 2.83
C SER A 103 25.21 -11.14 2.75
N SER A 104 25.03 -12.44 2.95
CA SER A 104 25.99 -13.50 2.69
C SER A 104 25.28 -14.77 2.23
N ASN A 105 26.01 -15.82 1.92
CA ASN A 105 25.45 -17.10 1.51
C ASN A 105 24.38 -16.97 0.38
N GLY A 106 24.71 -16.19 -0.68
CA GLY A 106 23.79 -15.98 -1.81
C GLY A 106 22.45 -15.33 -1.43
N ALA A 107 22.47 -14.34 -0.52
CA ALA A 107 21.29 -13.68 0.05
C ALA A 107 20.36 -14.60 0.88
N LYS A 108 20.87 -15.74 1.36
CA LYS A 108 20.19 -16.57 2.38
C LYS A 108 20.48 -16.17 3.82
N THR A 109 21.51 -15.36 4.06
CA THR A 109 21.82 -14.87 5.39
C THR A 109 21.95 -13.35 5.35
N TRP A 110 21.25 -12.66 6.25
CA TRP A 110 21.31 -11.22 6.40
C TRP A 110 21.71 -10.85 7.81
N THR A 111 22.74 -9.99 7.96
CA THR A 111 23.24 -9.50 9.24
C THR A 111 23.00 -8.01 9.34
N PHE A 112 22.33 -7.58 10.41
CA PHE A 112 22.01 -6.18 10.72
C PHE A 112 22.77 -5.73 11.93
N LYS A 113 23.40 -4.54 11.87
CA LYS A 113 23.98 -3.86 13.02
C LYS A 113 22.95 -2.93 13.64
N ILE A 114 22.69 -3.11 14.93
CA ILE A 114 21.62 -2.42 15.65
C ILE A 114 22.16 -1.19 16.37
N ARG A 115 21.39 -0.10 16.34
CA ARG A 115 21.70 1.19 16.97
C ARG A 115 21.66 1.05 18.49
N LYS A 116 22.69 1.61 19.14
CA LYS A 116 22.79 1.67 20.61
C LYS A 116 21.95 2.83 21.19
N GLY A 117 21.54 2.65 22.44
CA GLY A 117 20.96 3.72 23.25
C GLY A 117 19.55 4.15 22.84
N VAL A 118 18.91 3.39 21.95
CA VAL A 118 17.50 3.65 21.58
C VAL A 118 16.58 3.36 22.77
N LYS A 119 15.54 4.19 22.93
CA LYS A 119 14.50 4.01 23.93
C LYS A 119 13.12 3.95 23.27
N PHE A 120 12.23 3.22 23.90
CA PHE A 120 10.82 3.31 23.60
C PHE A 120 10.24 4.65 24.06
N ASN A 121 9.03 4.99 23.60
CA ASN A 121 8.32 6.22 23.95
C ASN A 121 7.83 6.27 25.43
N ASP A 122 8.03 5.19 26.20
CA ASP A 122 7.87 5.13 27.65
C ASP A 122 9.19 5.38 28.42
N GLY A 123 10.30 5.59 27.69
CA GLY A 123 11.63 5.82 28.26
C GLY A 123 12.46 4.56 28.55
N THR A 124 11.88 3.37 28.42
CA THR A 124 12.61 2.11 28.65
C THR A 124 13.56 1.80 27.49
N PRO A 125 14.71 1.15 27.73
CA PRO A 125 15.65 0.78 26.67
C PRO A 125 15.04 -0.19 25.66
N LEU A 126 15.36 0.02 24.36
CA LEU A 126 15.10 -0.94 23.28
C LEU A 126 16.36 -1.76 23.05
N THR A 127 16.21 -3.08 22.99
CA THR A 127 17.30 -4.05 22.85
C THR A 127 17.11 -4.97 21.64
N VAL A 128 18.13 -5.75 21.29
CA VAL A 128 18.02 -6.78 20.25
C VAL A 128 16.98 -7.85 20.63
N ASP A 129 16.75 -8.09 21.92
CA ASP A 129 15.74 -9.05 22.38
C ASP A 129 14.32 -8.59 22.03
N ASP A 130 14.03 -7.28 22.08
CA ASP A 130 12.76 -6.72 21.65
C ASP A 130 12.52 -6.91 20.14
N ILE A 131 13.59 -6.75 19.35
CA ILE A 131 13.55 -6.96 17.90
C ILE A 131 13.30 -8.45 17.59
N VAL A 132 14.03 -9.36 18.24
CA VAL A 132 13.83 -10.81 18.09
C VAL A 132 12.41 -11.20 18.50
N TYR A 133 11.93 -10.69 19.63
CA TYR A 133 10.57 -10.91 20.10
C TYR A 133 9.54 -10.47 19.06
N THR A 134 9.67 -9.26 18.53
CA THR A 134 8.73 -8.71 17.54
C THR A 134 8.64 -9.62 16.31
N TYR A 135 9.77 -9.99 15.71
CA TYR A 135 9.73 -10.82 14.49
C TYR A 135 9.29 -12.27 14.76
N LYS A 136 9.64 -12.86 15.91
CA LYS A 136 9.17 -14.20 16.29
C LYS A 136 7.68 -14.23 16.57
N SER A 137 7.13 -13.18 17.16
CA SER A 137 5.70 -13.07 17.48
C SER A 137 4.80 -13.14 16.24
N VAL A 138 5.30 -12.77 15.06
CA VAL A 138 4.55 -12.89 13.80
C VAL A 138 4.11 -14.32 13.51
N PHE A 139 4.91 -15.31 13.89
CA PHE A 139 4.62 -16.72 13.63
C PHE A 139 3.66 -17.35 14.64
N THR A 140 3.55 -16.77 15.83
CA THR A 140 2.72 -17.25 16.95
C THR A 140 1.45 -16.46 17.17
N ALA A 141 1.39 -15.19 16.69
CA ALA A 141 0.21 -14.36 16.81
C ALA A 141 -0.97 -14.92 15.98
N ASN A 142 -2.18 -14.82 16.55
CA ASN A 142 -3.41 -15.23 15.88
C ASN A 142 -4.53 -14.21 16.18
N PRO A 143 -5.02 -13.47 15.18
CA PRO A 143 -4.60 -13.50 13.77
C PRO A 143 -3.24 -12.80 13.55
N SER A 144 -2.50 -13.19 12.50
CA SER A 144 -1.31 -12.49 12.03
C SER A 144 -1.36 -12.25 10.52
N ARG A 145 -1.75 -11.04 10.13
CA ARG A 145 -1.75 -10.61 8.72
C ARG A 145 -0.34 -10.44 8.18
N SER A 146 0.61 -10.09 9.05
CA SER A 146 2.03 -9.90 8.69
C SER A 146 2.76 -11.22 8.39
N LYS A 147 2.24 -12.36 8.84
CA LYS A 147 2.86 -13.69 8.61
C LYS A 147 3.05 -13.99 7.12
N GLY A 148 2.13 -13.54 6.26
CA GLY A 148 2.23 -13.73 4.82
C GLY A 148 3.49 -13.12 4.19
N ASN A 149 4.06 -12.07 4.80
CA ASN A 149 5.29 -11.43 4.30
C ASN A 149 6.54 -12.29 4.54
N PHE A 150 6.47 -13.28 5.43
CA PHE A 150 7.60 -14.13 5.85
C PHE A 150 7.44 -15.58 5.40
N THR A 151 6.22 -16.00 5.06
CA THR A 151 5.92 -17.40 4.66
C THR A 151 6.77 -17.82 3.46
N GLY A 152 7.48 -18.95 3.59
CA GLY A 152 8.39 -19.49 2.56
C GLY A 152 9.73 -18.76 2.46
N ILE A 153 9.91 -17.62 3.14
CA ILE A 153 11.16 -16.84 3.15
C ILE A 153 11.98 -17.17 4.40
N ILE A 154 11.36 -17.14 5.57
CA ILE A 154 12.01 -17.39 6.86
C ILE A 154 11.00 -18.00 7.84
N ASP A 155 11.50 -18.72 8.83
CA ASP A 155 10.74 -19.15 10.01
C ASP A 155 11.30 -18.53 11.31
N ALA A 156 10.66 -18.84 12.43
CA ALA A 156 11.07 -18.29 13.74
C ALA A 156 12.49 -18.69 14.17
N ASN A 157 13.01 -19.84 13.70
CA ASN A 157 14.34 -20.33 14.05
C ASN A 157 15.44 -19.54 13.32
N GLY A 158 15.13 -19.02 12.12
CA GLY A 158 16.03 -18.19 11.35
C GLY A 158 16.26 -16.80 11.94
N ILE A 159 15.58 -16.39 13.03
CA ILE A 159 15.73 -15.08 13.66
C ILE A 159 16.66 -15.22 14.87
N VAL A 160 17.90 -14.75 14.71
CA VAL A 160 19.01 -15.06 15.63
C VAL A 160 19.62 -13.78 16.20
N LYS A 161 19.58 -13.63 17.53
CA LYS A 161 20.43 -12.67 18.25
C LYS A 161 21.87 -13.20 18.24
N VAL A 162 22.79 -12.50 17.59
CA VAL A 162 24.21 -12.85 17.60
C VAL A 162 24.89 -12.28 18.86
N ASP A 163 24.62 -11.00 19.11
CA ASP A 163 25.07 -10.27 20.30
C ASP A 163 24.12 -9.08 20.58
N ASN A 164 24.47 -8.20 21.51
CA ASN A 164 23.63 -7.06 21.90
C ASN A 164 23.51 -5.96 20.83
N GLU A 165 24.25 -6.08 19.72
CA GLU A 165 24.30 -5.08 18.63
C GLU A 165 24.11 -5.73 17.26
N THR A 166 23.93 -7.04 17.21
CA THR A 166 23.91 -7.78 15.94
C THR A 166 22.74 -8.75 15.90
N LEU A 167 21.89 -8.54 14.92
CA LEU A 167 20.78 -9.44 14.56
C LEU A 167 21.12 -10.14 13.24
N ARG A 168 20.85 -11.44 13.17
CA ARG A 168 20.99 -12.24 11.95
C ARG A 168 19.67 -12.89 11.58
N PHE A 169 19.39 -12.91 10.28
CA PHE A 169 18.28 -13.65 9.69
C PHE A 169 18.85 -14.71 8.76
N ASP A 170 18.56 -15.97 9.04
CA ASP A 170 18.89 -17.13 8.19
C ASP A 170 17.64 -17.55 7.43
N LEU A 171 17.63 -17.34 6.10
CA LEU A 171 16.47 -17.51 5.26
C LEU A 171 16.36 -18.95 4.71
N LEU A 172 15.15 -19.44 4.57
CA LEU A 172 14.82 -20.69 3.89
C LEU A 172 15.13 -20.61 2.39
N THR A 173 14.82 -19.45 1.79
CA THR A 173 15.06 -19.16 0.38
C THR A 173 15.85 -17.85 0.23
N ALA A 174 16.68 -17.76 -0.83
CA ALA A 174 17.41 -16.53 -1.11
C ALA A 174 16.45 -15.36 -1.37
N SER A 175 16.73 -14.21 -0.74
CA SER A 175 15.96 -12.98 -0.96
C SER A 175 16.86 -11.76 -0.89
N GLY A 176 17.13 -11.14 -2.05
CA GLY A 176 17.92 -9.90 -2.15
C GLY A 176 17.19 -8.68 -1.61
N ASN A 177 15.87 -8.73 -1.57
CA ASN A 177 15.01 -7.67 -1.05
C ASN A 177 14.58 -7.90 0.41
N PHE A 178 15.16 -8.86 1.11
CA PHE A 178 14.81 -9.13 2.51
C PHE A 178 14.85 -7.89 3.43
N PRO A 179 15.79 -6.92 3.27
CA PRO A 179 15.74 -5.69 4.05
C PRO A 179 14.43 -4.91 3.92
N TYR A 180 13.75 -4.97 2.79
CA TYR A 180 12.40 -4.40 2.63
C TYR A 180 11.35 -5.14 3.45
N THR A 181 11.46 -6.46 3.56
CA THR A 181 10.53 -7.28 4.36
C THR A 181 10.57 -6.92 5.85
N VAL A 182 11.72 -6.48 6.36
CA VAL A 182 11.92 -6.06 7.76
C VAL A 182 11.93 -4.53 7.93
N SER A 183 11.47 -3.80 6.93
CA SER A 183 11.38 -2.33 6.94
C SER A 183 9.95 -1.83 7.15
N SER A 184 9.78 -0.52 7.08
CA SER A 184 8.47 0.15 7.10
C SER A 184 7.52 -0.29 5.98
N VAL A 185 8.00 -0.98 4.95
CA VAL A 185 7.17 -1.60 3.91
C VAL A 185 6.24 -2.68 4.50
N SER A 186 6.76 -3.44 5.44
CA SER A 186 5.96 -4.33 6.28
C SER A 186 5.50 -3.56 7.51
N TYR A 187 4.60 -2.60 7.32
CA TYR A 187 4.21 -1.63 8.34
C TYR A 187 3.74 -2.25 9.65
N GLY A 188 3.14 -3.44 9.61
CA GLY A 188 2.79 -4.23 10.78
C GLY A 188 3.97 -4.83 11.53
N MET A 189 5.20 -4.53 11.13
CA MET A 189 6.43 -5.04 11.75
C MET A 189 7.22 -3.94 12.49
N CYS A 190 6.53 -2.90 12.97
CA CYS A 190 7.17 -1.94 13.88
C CYS A 190 7.59 -2.65 15.17
N ILE A 191 8.76 -2.27 15.68
CA ILE A 191 9.34 -2.95 16.85
C ILE A 191 8.56 -2.58 18.11
N ILE A 192 8.17 -3.62 18.85
CA ILE A 192 7.48 -3.51 20.13
C ILE A 192 8.31 -4.11 21.26
N LYS A 193 7.99 -3.74 22.49
CA LYS A 193 8.67 -4.19 23.69
C LYS A 193 8.45 -5.69 23.91
N ASN A 194 9.48 -6.39 24.30
CA ASN A 194 9.42 -7.82 24.66
C ASN A 194 8.39 -8.04 25.79
N GLY A 195 7.53 -9.03 25.61
CA GLY A 195 6.41 -9.33 26.51
C GLY A 195 5.17 -8.47 26.33
N ALA A 196 5.18 -7.48 25.45
CA ALA A 196 4.02 -6.67 25.12
C ALA A 196 3.07 -7.42 24.19
N ASN A 197 2.25 -8.29 24.64
CA ASN A 197 1.34 -9.18 23.88
C ASN A 197 0.65 -8.62 22.62
N GLY A 198 1.08 -7.51 22.08
CA GLY A 198 0.68 -6.90 20.79
C GLY A 198 -0.81 -6.84 20.48
N GLY A 199 -1.66 -7.23 21.42
CA GLY A 199 -3.11 -7.24 21.28
C GLY A 199 -3.77 -5.93 21.73
N ALA A 200 -5.03 -6.01 22.13
CA ALA A 200 -5.84 -4.83 22.53
C ALA A 200 -5.18 -3.98 23.64
N ALA A 201 -4.42 -4.59 24.54
CA ALA A 201 -3.67 -3.86 25.58
C ALA A 201 -2.57 -2.97 24.96
N TRP A 202 -1.87 -3.42 23.92
CA TRP A 202 -0.83 -2.62 23.25
C TRP A 202 -1.44 -1.42 22.51
N THR A 203 -2.64 -1.56 21.93
CA THR A 203 -3.28 -0.48 21.17
C THR A 203 -3.63 0.73 22.04
N LYS A 204 -3.74 0.55 23.37
CA LYS A 204 -4.00 1.62 24.32
C LYS A 204 -2.81 2.57 24.48
N ASP A 205 -1.61 2.02 24.63
CA ASP A 205 -0.39 2.78 24.95
C ASP A 205 0.55 2.93 23.76
N MET A 206 0.46 2.03 22.78
CA MET A 206 1.26 1.97 21.55
C MET A 206 2.76 2.21 21.79
N ILE A 207 3.33 1.42 22.73
CA ILE A 207 4.75 1.55 23.10
C ILE A 207 5.62 1.05 21.94
N SER A 208 6.28 1.98 21.27
CA SER A 208 7.26 1.77 20.21
C SER A 208 8.30 2.89 20.24
N ALA A 209 9.21 2.94 19.28
CA ALA A 209 10.37 3.84 19.30
C ALA A 209 10.33 4.92 18.20
N GLY A 210 9.18 5.17 17.60
CA GLY A 210 9.01 6.15 16.53
C GLY A 210 9.07 7.61 16.98
N PRO A 211 9.06 8.56 16.01
CA PRO A 211 9.25 9.99 16.29
C PRO A 211 8.11 10.64 17.08
N TRP A 212 6.92 10.08 17.00
CA TRP A 212 5.73 10.60 17.67
C TRP A 212 5.18 9.60 18.70
N LYS A 213 4.51 10.12 19.71
CA LYS A 213 3.75 9.37 20.71
C LYS A 213 2.29 9.72 20.58
N MET A 214 1.40 8.75 20.60
CA MET A 214 -0.04 8.98 20.62
C MET A 214 -0.44 9.62 21.96
N GLU A 215 -1.08 10.77 21.90
CA GLU A 215 -1.63 11.48 23.07
C GLU A 215 -3.09 11.08 23.29
N SER A 216 -3.88 11.01 22.22
CA SER A 216 -5.28 10.61 22.29
C SER A 216 -5.78 10.03 20.97
N TYR A 217 -6.82 9.22 21.07
CA TYR A 217 -7.57 8.67 19.95
C TYR A 217 -9.06 8.78 20.21
N THR A 218 -9.79 9.35 19.27
CA THR A 218 -11.26 9.36 19.25
C THR A 218 -11.71 8.69 17.96
N GLU A 219 -12.43 7.59 18.10
CA GLU A 219 -12.87 6.78 16.99
C GLU A 219 -13.74 7.59 16.01
N PHE A 220 -13.54 7.41 14.71
CA PHE A 220 -14.20 8.14 13.63
C PHE A 220 -14.03 9.66 13.64
N GLU A 221 -13.17 10.19 14.47
CA GLU A 221 -12.92 11.63 14.58
C GLU A 221 -11.47 11.97 14.32
N LYS A 222 -10.59 11.72 15.31
CA LYS A 222 -9.18 12.10 15.20
C LYS A 222 -8.24 11.31 16.10
N THR A 223 -6.97 11.30 15.69
CA THR A 223 -5.84 10.87 16.52
C THR A 223 -4.88 12.04 16.70
N VAL A 224 -4.44 12.28 17.94
CA VAL A 224 -3.51 13.34 18.30
C VAL A 224 -2.18 12.72 18.71
N PHE A 225 -1.10 13.28 18.18
CA PHE A 225 0.27 12.88 18.52
C PHE A 225 1.07 14.06 19.03
N VAL A 226 1.96 13.76 19.98
CA VAL A 226 2.99 14.67 20.52
C VAL A 226 4.37 14.11 20.22
N LYS A 227 5.41 14.95 20.24
CA LYS A 227 6.79 14.49 20.04
C LYS A 227 7.15 13.41 21.04
N ASN A 228 7.82 12.36 20.57
CA ASN A 228 8.42 11.38 21.47
C ASN A 228 9.68 11.99 22.13
N PRO A 229 9.70 12.24 23.45
CA PRO A 229 10.83 12.88 24.10
C PRO A 229 12.08 11.99 24.15
N TYR A 230 11.94 10.71 23.86
CA TYR A 230 13.02 9.72 23.89
C TYR A 230 13.46 9.28 22.48
N TYR A 231 12.99 9.98 21.43
CA TYR A 231 13.32 9.59 20.07
C TYR A 231 14.84 9.65 19.82
N TRP A 232 15.37 8.61 19.24
CA TRP A 232 16.82 8.41 19.10
C TRP A 232 17.50 9.36 18.10
N ASP A 233 16.76 9.87 17.12
CA ASP A 233 17.31 10.79 16.10
C ASP A 233 17.38 12.21 16.66
N THR A 234 18.56 12.62 17.06
CA THR A 234 18.81 13.96 17.61
C THR A 234 18.57 15.09 16.61
N THR A 235 18.46 14.76 15.31
CA THR A 235 18.11 15.73 14.26
C THR A 235 16.60 15.93 14.13
N PHE A 236 15.78 15.10 14.80
CA PHE A 236 14.34 15.23 14.83
C PHE A 236 13.92 16.53 15.52
N ASN A 237 13.59 17.51 14.72
CA ASN A 237 13.16 18.83 15.20
C ASN A 237 12.05 19.39 14.29
N PRO A 238 10.85 18.80 14.31
CA PRO A 238 9.73 19.34 13.58
C PRO A 238 9.35 20.71 14.13
N GLY A 239 8.97 21.62 13.25
CA GLY A 239 8.47 22.96 13.63
C GLY A 239 7.03 22.96 14.13
N ILE A 240 6.53 21.80 14.58
CA ILE A 240 5.19 21.58 15.15
C ILE A 240 5.32 20.88 16.50
N ASP A 241 4.36 21.13 17.38
CA ASP A 241 4.29 20.49 18.70
C ASP A 241 3.34 19.29 18.70
N LYS A 242 2.28 19.37 17.87
CA LYS A 242 1.27 18.34 17.73
C LYS A 242 1.00 18.00 16.25
N LEU A 243 0.68 16.74 16.00
CA LEU A 243 0.14 16.24 14.74
C LEU A 243 -1.26 15.70 15.01
N GLU A 244 -2.26 16.20 14.28
CA GLU A 244 -3.62 15.67 14.29
C GLU A 244 -3.94 14.99 12.96
N LEU A 245 -4.29 13.72 13.01
CA LEU A 245 -4.89 13.00 11.89
C LEU A 245 -6.41 13.02 12.06
N ILE A 246 -7.11 13.70 11.16
CA ILE A 246 -8.54 13.95 11.25
C ILE A 246 -9.24 13.16 10.16
N GLN A 247 -10.21 12.35 10.54
CA GLN A 247 -10.91 11.49 9.61
C GLN A 247 -11.96 12.26 8.82
N TYR A 248 -11.94 12.06 7.50
CA TYR A 248 -12.98 12.49 6.57
C TYR A 248 -13.46 11.29 5.75
N VAL A 249 -14.72 11.30 5.32
CA VAL A 249 -15.28 10.23 4.48
C VAL A 249 -14.55 10.13 3.13
N SER A 250 -14.12 11.28 2.61
CA SER A 250 -13.31 11.37 1.39
C SER A 250 -12.49 12.66 1.38
N ALA A 251 -11.51 12.74 0.50
CA ALA A 251 -10.77 13.98 0.29
C ALA A 251 -11.69 15.14 -0.14
N ALA A 252 -12.67 14.89 -0.99
CA ALA A 252 -13.62 15.91 -1.44
C ALA A 252 -14.37 16.56 -0.26
N THR A 253 -14.75 15.79 0.74
CA THR A 253 -15.40 16.32 1.96
C THR A 253 -14.46 17.13 2.86
N ALA A 254 -13.14 16.94 2.73
CA ALA A 254 -12.12 17.70 3.47
C ALA A 254 -11.78 19.06 2.82
N LEU A 255 -12.05 19.24 1.50
CA LEU A 255 -11.65 20.43 0.77
C LEU A 255 -12.18 21.76 1.34
N PRO A 256 -13.44 21.88 1.80
CA PRO A 256 -13.92 23.11 2.43
C PRO A 256 -13.10 23.48 3.68
N ALA A 257 -12.77 22.49 4.53
CA ALA A 257 -11.97 22.70 5.72
C ALA A 257 -10.51 23.09 5.39
N LEU A 258 -9.93 22.48 4.35
CA LEU A 258 -8.61 22.86 3.84
C LEU A 258 -8.60 24.30 3.31
N LYS A 259 -9.59 24.68 2.50
CA LYS A 259 -9.69 26.03 1.90
C LYS A 259 -9.89 27.13 2.95
N THR A 260 -10.57 26.83 4.06
CA THR A 260 -10.80 27.77 5.16
C THR A 260 -9.71 27.77 6.24
N GLY A 261 -8.68 26.94 6.10
CA GLY A 261 -7.57 26.85 7.07
C GLY A 261 -7.85 26.07 8.34
N LYS A 262 -8.98 25.33 8.39
CA LYS A 262 -9.25 24.37 9.46
C LYS A 262 -8.40 23.10 9.35
N LEU A 263 -7.89 22.83 8.14
CA LEU A 263 -6.90 21.79 7.84
C LEU A 263 -5.66 22.43 7.22
N ASP A 264 -4.53 21.77 7.43
CA ASP A 264 -3.23 22.19 6.89
C ASP A 264 -2.80 21.31 5.70
N ALA A 265 -3.24 20.04 5.67
CA ALA A 265 -2.93 19.09 4.62
C ALA A 265 -4.02 18.03 4.43
N VAL A 266 -3.98 17.35 3.27
CA VAL A 266 -4.80 16.16 2.95
C VAL A 266 -3.86 15.07 2.46
N ALA A 267 -3.90 13.90 3.08
CA ALA A 267 -2.91 12.83 2.85
C ALA A 267 -3.12 12.04 1.56
N ALA A 268 -4.35 12.01 1.03
CA ALA A 268 -4.67 11.37 -0.25
C ALA A 268 -5.88 12.06 -0.88
N MET A 269 -5.86 12.26 -2.22
CA MET A 269 -6.97 12.88 -2.95
C MET A 269 -7.00 12.44 -4.41
N GLU A 270 -8.15 12.61 -5.02
CA GLU A 270 -8.32 12.37 -6.46
C GLU A 270 -7.67 13.48 -7.30
N ALA A 271 -7.26 13.13 -8.52
CA ALA A 271 -6.62 14.08 -9.43
C ALA A 271 -7.51 15.30 -9.77
N ALA A 272 -8.83 15.09 -9.89
CA ALA A 272 -9.77 16.18 -10.17
C ALA A 272 -9.84 17.18 -9.01
N ASP A 273 -9.89 16.69 -7.77
CA ASP A 273 -9.90 17.51 -6.56
C ASP A 273 -8.60 18.31 -6.44
N ALA A 274 -7.46 17.64 -6.65
CA ALA A 274 -6.14 18.26 -6.59
C ALA A 274 -5.98 19.40 -7.61
N LEU A 275 -6.47 19.20 -8.84
CA LEU A 275 -6.42 20.19 -9.91
C LEU A 275 -7.39 21.36 -9.71
N SER A 276 -8.40 21.21 -8.85
CA SER A 276 -9.33 22.29 -8.47
C SER A 276 -8.74 23.27 -7.46
N LEU A 277 -7.59 22.94 -6.86
CA LEU A 277 -6.98 23.77 -5.85
C LEU A 277 -6.20 24.95 -6.45
N ASP A 278 -6.31 26.11 -5.80
CA ASP A 278 -5.54 27.30 -6.12
C ASP A 278 -4.05 27.09 -5.82
N LYS A 279 -3.24 27.01 -6.86
CA LYS A 279 -1.79 26.75 -6.77
C LYS A 279 -1.02 27.87 -6.04
N SER A 280 -1.60 29.08 -5.91
CA SER A 280 -1.01 30.16 -5.12
C SER A 280 -1.12 29.89 -3.62
N LYS A 281 -2.10 29.07 -3.19
CA LYS A 281 -2.41 28.78 -1.78
C LYS A 281 -2.03 27.37 -1.36
N PHE A 282 -1.93 26.43 -2.30
CA PHE A 282 -1.69 25.01 -2.02
C PHE A 282 -0.53 24.44 -2.83
N ASN A 283 0.21 23.54 -2.22
CA ASN A 283 1.16 22.65 -2.87
C ASN A 283 0.47 21.31 -3.13
N VAL A 284 0.28 20.96 -4.38
CA VAL A 284 -0.17 19.62 -4.79
C VAL A 284 1.09 18.79 -5.09
N LEU A 285 1.17 17.64 -4.47
CA LEU A 285 2.33 16.75 -4.48
C LEU A 285 1.89 15.35 -4.90
N THR A 286 2.79 14.60 -5.50
CA THR A 286 2.56 13.20 -5.87
C THR A 286 3.69 12.32 -5.39
N THR A 287 3.40 11.06 -5.10
CA THR A 287 4.44 10.07 -4.83
C THR A 287 5.22 9.76 -6.12
N LYS A 288 6.48 9.38 -5.98
CA LYS A 288 7.34 9.05 -7.12
C LYS A 288 7.38 7.56 -7.45
N ALA A 289 6.93 6.72 -6.55
CA ALA A 289 6.96 5.27 -6.68
C ALA A 289 5.61 4.66 -6.28
N GLY A 290 5.26 3.61 -6.98
CA GLY A 290 4.00 2.94 -7.12
C GLY A 290 3.10 2.83 -5.90
N ALA A 291 2.01 3.59 -5.93
CA ALA A 291 0.90 3.41 -5.01
C ALA A 291 0.02 2.19 -5.37
N GLY A 292 0.38 1.48 -6.44
CA GLY A 292 -0.37 0.37 -6.98
C GLY A 292 -0.60 0.51 -8.49
N PHE A 293 -1.36 -0.38 -9.06
CA PHE A 293 -1.74 -0.38 -10.47
C PHE A 293 -3.00 -1.23 -10.68
N ALA A 294 -3.66 -1.04 -11.83
CA ALA A 294 -4.54 -2.05 -12.38
C ALA A 294 -3.95 -2.56 -13.70
N HIS A 295 -4.06 -3.84 -13.91
CA HIS A 295 -3.65 -4.46 -15.17
C HIS A 295 -4.74 -5.38 -15.73
N VAL A 296 -4.63 -5.68 -17.01
CA VAL A 296 -5.46 -6.67 -17.69
C VAL A 296 -4.69 -7.96 -17.82
N HIS A 297 -5.22 -9.08 -17.35
CA HIS A 297 -4.69 -10.38 -17.70
C HIS A 297 -5.36 -10.94 -18.95
N MET A 298 -4.59 -11.64 -19.74
CA MET A 298 -5.03 -12.39 -20.92
C MET A 298 -4.66 -13.85 -20.72
N ARG A 299 -5.64 -14.75 -20.66
CA ARG A 299 -5.42 -16.16 -20.31
C ARG A 299 -4.58 -16.87 -21.36
N CYS A 300 -3.36 -17.29 -20.99
CA CYS A 300 -2.35 -17.79 -21.91
C CYS A 300 -2.51 -19.26 -22.29
N ASN A 301 -3.33 -20.03 -21.58
CA ASN A 301 -3.53 -21.47 -21.77
C ASN A 301 -4.88 -21.82 -22.40
N PHE A 302 -5.72 -20.80 -22.71
CA PHE A 302 -7.07 -21.04 -23.24
C PHE A 302 -7.47 -19.99 -24.28
N GLY A 303 -8.33 -20.42 -25.24
CA GLY A 303 -8.91 -19.54 -26.26
C GLY A 303 -7.89 -18.84 -27.18
N PRO A 304 -8.31 -17.75 -27.83
CA PRO A 304 -7.44 -17.03 -28.79
C PRO A 304 -6.20 -16.41 -28.14
N PHE A 305 -6.25 -16.07 -26.86
CA PHE A 305 -5.10 -15.52 -26.11
C PHE A 305 -4.02 -16.56 -25.81
N LYS A 306 -4.21 -17.84 -26.15
CA LYS A 306 -3.14 -18.86 -26.12
C LYS A 306 -1.99 -18.49 -27.03
N ASP A 307 -2.28 -17.87 -28.19
CA ASP A 307 -1.27 -17.39 -29.09
C ASP A 307 -0.67 -16.06 -28.60
N LYS A 308 0.64 -16.02 -28.34
CA LYS A 308 1.31 -14.80 -27.87
C LYS A 308 1.18 -13.62 -28.85
N ARG A 309 1.03 -13.89 -30.17
CA ARG A 309 0.86 -12.86 -31.18
C ARG A 309 -0.45 -12.09 -30.99
N VAL A 310 -1.51 -12.79 -30.57
CA VAL A 310 -2.80 -12.16 -30.21
C VAL A 310 -2.65 -11.26 -28.98
N ARG A 311 -1.93 -11.72 -27.95
CA ARG A 311 -1.69 -10.92 -26.76
C ARG A 311 -0.82 -9.69 -27.05
N GLN A 312 0.24 -9.87 -27.86
CA GLN A 312 1.08 -8.75 -28.32
C GLN A 312 0.26 -7.74 -29.13
N ALA A 313 -0.61 -8.22 -30.05
CA ALA A 313 -1.51 -7.36 -30.82
C ALA A 313 -2.43 -6.56 -29.90
N ALA A 314 -3.04 -7.21 -28.94
CA ALA A 314 -3.89 -6.56 -27.93
C ALA A 314 -3.13 -5.46 -27.16
N ALA A 315 -1.92 -5.77 -26.68
CA ALA A 315 -1.08 -4.82 -25.95
C ALA A 315 -0.63 -3.60 -26.78
N LEU A 316 -0.43 -3.78 -28.10
CA LEU A 316 -0.09 -2.72 -29.04
C LEU A 316 -1.27 -1.78 -29.36
N THR A 317 -2.53 -2.15 -29.02
CA THR A 317 -3.66 -1.26 -29.23
C THR A 317 -3.76 -0.13 -28.23
N ILE A 318 -3.07 -0.21 -27.10
CA ILE A 318 -3.26 0.68 -25.94
C ILE A 318 -2.49 1.99 -26.09
N ASP A 319 -3.20 3.11 -26.08
CA ASP A 319 -2.63 4.46 -25.93
C ASP A 319 -2.40 4.76 -24.45
N ARG A 320 -1.26 4.29 -23.91
CA ARG A 320 -0.89 4.46 -22.51
C ARG A 320 -0.69 5.92 -22.13
N VAL A 321 -0.05 6.68 -23.03
CA VAL A 321 0.23 8.11 -22.81
C VAL A 321 -1.07 8.92 -22.80
N GLY A 322 -1.94 8.67 -23.78
CA GLY A 322 -3.26 9.33 -23.86
C GLY A 322 -4.13 9.02 -22.64
N TYR A 323 -4.07 7.78 -22.12
CA TYR A 323 -4.81 7.39 -20.91
C TYR A 323 -4.31 8.14 -19.66
N VAL A 324 -3.01 8.14 -19.41
CA VAL A 324 -2.42 8.82 -18.25
C VAL A 324 -2.69 10.33 -18.33
N LYS A 325 -2.52 10.94 -19.50
CA LYS A 325 -2.75 12.38 -19.72
C LYS A 325 -4.23 12.76 -19.60
N GLY A 326 -5.12 12.01 -20.25
CA GLY A 326 -6.54 12.34 -20.35
C GLY A 326 -7.35 11.90 -19.13
N VAL A 327 -7.29 10.61 -18.78
CA VAL A 327 -8.10 10.01 -17.71
C VAL A 327 -7.49 10.27 -16.34
N MET A 328 -6.19 10.04 -16.18
CA MET A 328 -5.50 10.26 -14.91
C MET A 328 -4.99 11.69 -14.74
N LYS A 329 -5.39 12.60 -15.65
CA LYS A 329 -5.09 14.05 -15.60
C LYS A 329 -3.59 14.38 -15.53
N GLY A 330 -2.71 13.47 -15.93
CA GLY A 330 -1.26 13.64 -15.95
C GLY A 330 -0.57 13.59 -14.58
N ILE A 331 -1.32 13.54 -13.49
CA ILE A 331 -0.77 13.49 -12.11
C ILE A 331 -1.19 12.24 -11.34
N GLY A 332 -2.27 11.56 -11.73
CA GLY A 332 -2.80 10.38 -11.05
C GLY A 332 -1.99 9.10 -11.32
N GLY A 333 -1.05 9.12 -12.24
CA GLY A 333 -0.24 7.94 -12.56
C GLY A 333 0.94 8.23 -13.48
N VAL A 334 1.74 7.20 -13.68
CA VAL A 334 2.88 7.14 -14.59
C VAL A 334 2.59 6.10 -15.67
N VAL A 335 3.07 6.34 -16.89
CA VAL A 335 2.91 5.41 -18.02
C VAL A 335 3.61 4.09 -17.70
N GLY A 336 2.86 2.99 -17.75
CA GLY A 336 3.37 1.63 -17.55
C GLY A 336 3.94 1.04 -18.84
N ASN A 337 4.70 -0.04 -18.71
CA ASN A 337 5.32 -0.76 -19.82
C ASN A 337 5.07 -2.28 -19.76
N ASP A 338 3.87 -2.68 -19.31
CA ASP A 338 3.45 -4.09 -19.19
C ASP A 338 4.36 -4.94 -18.29
N SER A 339 5.06 -4.30 -17.36
CA SER A 339 5.91 -4.94 -16.37
C SER A 339 5.72 -4.32 -14.99
N VAL A 340 5.65 -5.16 -13.96
CA VAL A 340 5.59 -4.71 -12.56
C VAL A 340 6.89 -4.10 -12.06
N MET A 341 7.97 -4.24 -12.83
CA MET A 341 9.28 -3.71 -12.47
C MET A 341 9.36 -2.18 -12.62
N ASP A 342 8.57 -1.59 -13.53
CA ASP A 342 8.72 -0.21 -13.99
C ASP A 342 8.78 0.87 -12.91
N PRO A 343 7.97 0.82 -11.83
CA PRO A 343 7.98 1.85 -10.79
C PRO A 343 9.14 1.72 -9.79
N TYR A 344 9.90 0.61 -9.85
CA TYR A 344 10.92 0.34 -8.83
C TYR A 344 12.33 0.79 -9.25
N PRO A 345 13.21 1.09 -8.26
CA PRO A 345 14.60 1.49 -8.54
C PRO A 345 15.41 0.46 -9.33
N ALA A 346 15.05 -0.83 -9.18
CA ALA A 346 15.71 -1.92 -9.89
C ALA A 346 15.32 -2.04 -11.37
N ALA A 347 14.30 -1.31 -11.85
CA ALA A 347 13.90 -1.36 -13.26
C ALA A 347 15.03 -0.90 -14.18
N ASP A 348 15.28 -1.65 -15.25
CA ASP A 348 16.20 -1.22 -16.28
C ASP A 348 15.49 -0.28 -17.26
N LYS A 349 15.90 0.98 -17.28
CA LYS A 349 15.32 2.03 -18.13
C LYS A 349 15.75 1.94 -19.59
N SER A 350 16.66 1.01 -19.95
CA SER A 350 17.03 0.76 -21.34
C SER A 350 16.01 -0.12 -22.08
N VAL A 351 15.09 -0.77 -21.37
CA VAL A 351 14.00 -1.54 -21.97
C VAL A 351 13.04 -0.58 -22.68
N PRO A 352 12.81 -0.76 -24.00
CA PRO A 352 12.01 0.18 -24.78
C PRO A 352 10.56 0.26 -24.30
N GLN A 353 10.03 1.48 -24.22
CA GLN A 353 8.62 1.71 -23.93
C GLN A 353 7.74 1.18 -25.07
N ARG A 354 6.81 0.29 -24.76
CA ARG A 354 5.79 -0.16 -25.73
C ARG A 354 4.88 0.99 -26.12
N LYS A 355 4.86 1.32 -27.39
CA LYS A 355 4.00 2.36 -27.96
C LYS A 355 2.77 1.74 -28.62
N GLN A 356 1.71 2.52 -28.78
CA GLN A 356 0.57 2.12 -29.60
C GLN A 356 1.02 1.95 -31.05
N ASP A 357 0.67 0.81 -31.68
CA ASP A 357 0.86 0.55 -33.10
C ASP A 357 -0.24 -0.37 -33.62
N ILE A 358 -1.27 0.25 -34.21
CA ILE A 358 -2.44 -0.47 -34.74
C ILE A 358 -2.09 -1.26 -36.01
N ALA A 359 -1.16 -0.78 -36.81
CA ALA A 359 -0.75 -1.49 -38.04
C ALA A 359 -0.02 -2.79 -37.69
N ALA A 360 0.96 -2.73 -36.80
CA ALA A 360 1.65 -3.93 -36.29
C ALA A 360 0.66 -4.88 -35.57
N ALA A 361 -0.29 -4.35 -34.77
CA ALA A 361 -1.30 -5.15 -34.11
C ALA A 361 -2.17 -5.95 -35.11
N LYS A 362 -2.65 -5.31 -36.17
CA LYS A 362 -3.40 -5.98 -37.25
C LYS A 362 -2.57 -7.03 -37.97
N ALA A 363 -1.29 -6.76 -38.25
CA ALA A 363 -0.37 -7.73 -38.86
C ALA A 363 -0.21 -8.98 -37.98
N LEU A 364 -0.06 -8.82 -36.68
CA LEU A 364 0.01 -9.92 -35.71
C LEU A 364 -1.28 -10.74 -35.65
N MET A 365 -2.46 -10.08 -35.65
CA MET A 365 -3.76 -10.76 -35.73
C MET A 365 -3.90 -11.59 -36.98
N LYS A 366 -3.47 -11.07 -38.15
CA LYS A 366 -3.46 -11.80 -39.41
C LYS A 366 -2.50 -13.01 -39.33
N ALA A 367 -1.29 -12.83 -38.81
CA ALA A 367 -0.31 -13.89 -38.64
C ALA A 367 -0.79 -14.98 -37.65
N ALA A 368 -1.61 -14.62 -36.67
CA ALA A 368 -2.21 -15.55 -35.73
C ALA A 368 -3.46 -16.28 -36.30
N GLY A 369 -3.89 -15.98 -37.52
CA GLY A 369 -5.05 -16.61 -38.16
C GLY A 369 -6.42 -16.05 -37.72
N VAL A 370 -6.44 -14.90 -37.06
CA VAL A 370 -7.67 -14.23 -36.57
C VAL A 370 -7.77 -12.77 -37.07
N PRO A 371 -7.67 -12.52 -38.37
CA PRO A 371 -7.58 -11.16 -38.93
C PRO A 371 -8.83 -10.30 -38.65
N ASN A 372 -10.00 -10.94 -38.45
CA ASN A 372 -11.27 -10.27 -38.19
C ASN A 372 -11.59 -10.16 -36.69
N GLY A 373 -10.66 -10.60 -35.82
CA GLY A 373 -10.84 -10.63 -34.38
C GLY A 373 -11.76 -11.75 -33.90
N PHE A 374 -12.30 -11.58 -32.70
CA PHE A 374 -13.19 -12.52 -32.01
C PHE A 374 -13.96 -11.79 -30.92
N SER A 375 -14.95 -12.48 -30.31
CA SER A 375 -15.69 -11.97 -29.16
C SER A 375 -15.10 -12.54 -27.86
N VAL A 376 -15.02 -11.71 -26.83
CA VAL A 376 -14.54 -12.11 -25.49
C VAL A 376 -15.24 -11.29 -24.40
N GLU A 377 -15.49 -11.93 -23.25
CA GLU A 377 -15.97 -11.26 -22.04
C GLU A 377 -14.76 -10.74 -21.24
N LEU A 378 -14.82 -9.49 -20.78
CA LEU A 378 -13.89 -8.92 -19.81
C LEU A 378 -14.58 -8.86 -18.46
N SER A 379 -14.07 -9.63 -17.49
CA SER A 379 -14.56 -9.65 -16.12
C SER A 379 -13.87 -8.60 -15.27
N THR A 380 -14.65 -7.87 -14.47
CA THR A 380 -14.17 -6.84 -13.56
C THR A 380 -15.23 -6.53 -12.49
N TRP A 381 -14.97 -5.56 -11.61
CA TRP A 381 -15.92 -5.11 -10.59
C TRP A 381 -16.21 -3.62 -10.70
N ALA A 382 -17.31 -3.17 -10.07
CA ALA A 382 -17.75 -1.79 -10.09
C ALA A 382 -16.87 -0.89 -9.23
N ARG A 383 -16.01 -0.10 -9.88
CA ARG A 383 -15.25 1.03 -9.32
C ARG A 383 -14.93 2.00 -10.45
N ASP A 384 -15.03 3.30 -10.22
CA ASP A 384 -14.98 4.31 -11.28
C ASP A 384 -13.71 4.28 -12.13
N ASP A 385 -12.55 4.18 -11.50
CA ASP A 385 -11.25 4.07 -12.19
C ASP A 385 -11.12 2.76 -12.99
N ILE A 386 -11.61 1.65 -12.43
CA ILE A 386 -11.62 0.34 -13.08
C ILE A 386 -12.56 0.34 -14.29
N ASN A 387 -13.75 0.93 -14.15
CA ASN A 387 -14.70 1.06 -15.25
C ASN A 387 -14.14 1.91 -16.40
N LYS A 388 -13.43 2.99 -16.11
CA LYS A 388 -12.71 3.80 -17.10
C LYS A 388 -11.64 2.99 -17.81
N TYR A 389 -10.88 2.17 -17.06
CA TYR A 389 -9.85 1.30 -17.64
C TYR A 389 -10.45 0.18 -18.49
N ALA A 390 -11.52 -0.46 -18.05
CA ALA A 390 -12.27 -1.46 -18.84
C ALA A 390 -12.77 -0.90 -20.18
N ASN A 391 -13.29 0.32 -20.17
CA ASN A 391 -13.72 1.00 -21.39
C ASN A 391 -12.54 1.35 -22.33
N LEU A 392 -11.38 1.74 -21.79
CA LEU A 392 -10.15 1.88 -22.59
C LEU A 392 -9.83 0.58 -23.32
N ILE A 393 -9.82 -0.55 -22.60
CA ILE A 393 -9.52 -1.87 -23.17
C ILE A 393 -10.52 -2.24 -24.26
N LYS A 394 -11.82 -2.13 -23.97
CA LYS A 394 -12.90 -2.39 -24.95
C LYS A 394 -12.71 -1.59 -26.24
N ASN A 395 -12.51 -0.29 -26.13
CA ASN A 395 -12.37 0.60 -27.28
C ASN A 395 -11.05 0.38 -28.03
N SER A 396 -9.99 0.03 -27.33
CA SER A 396 -8.68 -0.26 -27.93
C SER A 396 -8.70 -1.57 -28.71
N PHE A 397 -9.24 -2.64 -28.13
CA PHE A 397 -9.33 -3.96 -28.76
C PHE A 397 -10.24 -3.97 -29.98
N ALA A 398 -11.28 -3.14 -30.00
CA ALA A 398 -12.16 -2.97 -31.17
C ALA A 398 -11.38 -2.53 -32.44
N LYS A 399 -10.24 -1.83 -32.31
CA LYS A 399 -9.39 -1.39 -33.44
C LYS A 399 -8.77 -2.54 -34.22
N ILE A 400 -8.72 -3.74 -33.62
CA ILE A 400 -8.21 -4.98 -34.23
C ILE A 400 -9.28 -6.06 -34.33
N GLY A 401 -10.57 -5.69 -34.24
CA GLY A 401 -11.70 -6.60 -34.40
C GLY A 401 -12.08 -7.42 -33.17
N ILE A 402 -11.39 -7.27 -32.04
CA ILE A 402 -11.78 -7.96 -30.81
C ILE A 402 -12.98 -7.24 -30.18
N LYS A 403 -14.11 -7.96 -30.08
CA LYS A 403 -15.38 -7.45 -29.51
C LYS A 403 -15.43 -7.80 -28.02
N VAL A 404 -15.22 -6.81 -27.17
CA VAL A 404 -15.23 -6.98 -25.70
C VAL A 404 -16.63 -6.67 -25.14
N THR A 405 -17.22 -7.66 -24.43
CA THR A 405 -18.40 -7.48 -23.59
C THR A 405 -17.92 -7.33 -22.13
N LEU A 406 -18.37 -6.28 -21.44
CA LEU A 406 -18.01 -6.06 -20.04
C LEU A 406 -18.93 -6.85 -19.12
N LYS A 407 -18.37 -7.66 -18.24
CA LYS A 407 -19.03 -8.28 -17.12
C LYS A 407 -18.53 -7.62 -15.85
N ILE A 408 -19.39 -6.84 -15.21
CA ILE A 408 -19.07 -6.06 -14.03
C ILE A 408 -19.75 -6.69 -12.82
N ASP A 409 -18.98 -7.28 -11.93
CA ASP A 409 -19.50 -7.95 -10.73
C ASP A 409 -19.79 -6.91 -9.63
N GLY A 410 -21.03 -6.97 -9.10
CA GLY A 410 -21.48 -6.19 -7.95
C GLY A 410 -21.74 -4.72 -8.23
N SER A 411 -22.40 -4.07 -7.26
CA SER A 411 -22.47 -2.63 -7.08
C SER A 411 -21.29 -2.15 -6.23
N ASP A 412 -21.25 -0.90 -5.83
CA ASP A 412 -20.20 -0.31 -4.97
C ASP A 412 -19.79 -1.28 -3.84
N GLY A 413 -18.54 -1.76 -3.87
CA GLY A 413 -18.03 -2.81 -3.00
C GLY A 413 -17.91 -4.20 -3.63
N GLY A 414 -18.28 -4.38 -4.91
CA GLY A 414 -18.23 -5.66 -5.64
C GLY A 414 -16.86 -6.33 -5.73
N GLY A 415 -15.79 -5.64 -5.38
CA GLY A 415 -14.44 -6.22 -5.31
C GLY A 415 -14.38 -7.46 -4.40
N ALA A 416 -15.12 -7.48 -3.30
CA ALA A 416 -15.17 -8.65 -2.41
C ALA A 416 -15.74 -9.88 -3.10
N VAL A 417 -16.76 -9.72 -3.94
CA VAL A 417 -17.37 -10.81 -4.73
C VAL A 417 -16.44 -11.24 -5.86
N TYR A 418 -15.85 -10.28 -6.58
CA TYR A 418 -14.91 -10.52 -7.67
C TYR A 418 -13.69 -11.33 -7.21
N TYR A 419 -13.12 -10.95 -6.06
CA TYR A 419 -11.97 -11.59 -5.43
C TYR A 419 -12.33 -12.70 -4.45
N THR A 420 -13.56 -13.22 -4.48
CA THR A 420 -13.90 -14.39 -3.66
C THR A 420 -12.96 -15.53 -4.01
N TYR A 421 -12.10 -15.85 -3.05
CA TYR A 421 -10.92 -16.67 -3.26
C TYR A 421 -11.12 -18.06 -2.67
N ASN A 422 -11.08 -19.05 -3.53
CA ASN A 422 -10.90 -20.44 -3.13
C ASN A 422 -9.48 -20.84 -3.59
N PRO A 423 -8.51 -21.05 -2.68
CA PRO A 423 -7.13 -21.32 -3.07
C PRO A 423 -7.05 -22.67 -3.77
N TYR A 424 -6.83 -22.64 -5.07
CA TYR A 424 -6.35 -23.82 -5.79
C TYR A 424 -4.86 -23.66 -6.07
N PRO A 425 -4.01 -24.64 -5.69
CA PRO A 425 -2.62 -24.61 -6.09
C PRO A 425 -2.56 -24.68 -7.61
N SER A 426 -1.89 -23.70 -8.23
CA SER A 426 -1.58 -23.77 -9.65
C SER A 426 -0.71 -25.01 -9.87
N ALA A 427 -1.18 -25.96 -10.68
CA ALA A 427 -0.35 -27.07 -11.11
C ALA A 427 0.06 -26.81 -12.56
N LYS A 428 1.37 -26.70 -12.81
CA LYS A 428 1.95 -26.57 -14.15
C LYS A 428 1.34 -27.63 -15.08
N GLY A 429 0.79 -27.18 -16.21
CA GLY A 429 0.20 -28.07 -17.21
C GLY A 429 -1.27 -28.42 -17.04
N LYS A 430 -1.99 -27.92 -16.03
CA LYS A 430 -3.43 -28.11 -15.89
C LYS A 430 -4.19 -26.83 -16.24
N VAL A 431 -5.22 -26.97 -17.08
CA VAL A 431 -6.25 -25.94 -17.26
C VAL A 431 -7.13 -26.00 -16.04
N PHE A 432 -7.17 -24.93 -15.23
CA PHE A 432 -8.08 -24.86 -14.11
C PHE A 432 -9.41 -24.28 -14.58
N GLU A 433 -10.46 -25.06 -14.45
CA GLU A 433 -11.82 -24.57 -14.46
C GLU A 433 -12.13 -24.08 -13.04
N TYR A 434 -12.18 -22.77 -12.86
CA TYR A 434 -12.55 -22.15 -11.60
C TYR A 434 -14.05 -21.85 -11.64
N ASP A 435 -14.87 -22.77 -11.23
CA ASP A 435 -16.33 -22.69 -11.38
C ASP A 435 -16.98 -21.48 -10.68
N ASN A 436 -16.29 -20.81 -9.77
CA ASN A 436 -16.89 -19.73 -8.95
C ASN A 436 -15.97 -18.53 -8.70
N ASN A 437 -14.95 -18.30 -9.49
CA ASN A 437 -14.04 -17.17 -9.28
C ASN A 437 -13.98 -16.30 -10.55
N SER A 438 -14.71 -15.19 -10.54
CA SER A 438 -14.77 -14.27 -11.68
C SER A 438 -13.41 -13.72 -12.11
N TRP A 439 -12.49 -13.59 -11.17
CA TRP A 439 -11.12 -13.13 -11.43
C TRP A 439 -10.28 -14.21 -12.11
N LEU A 440 -10.03 -15.34 -11.43
CA LEU A 440 -9.07 -16.37 -11.92
C LEU A 440 -9.61 -17.25 -13.05
N ALA A 441 -10.94 -17.35 -13.19
CA ALA A 441 -11.59 -18.13 -14.24
C ALA A 441 -11.76 -17.39 -15.56
N SER A 442 -11.64 -16.06 -15.57
CA SER A 442 -11.90 -15.27 -16.78
C SER A 442 -10.80 -15.43 -17.84
N ASN A 443 -11.19 -15.37 -19.12
CA ASN A 443 -10.25 -15.36 -20.23
C ASN A 443 -9.56 -13.99 -20.40
N LEU A 444 -10.24 -12.95 -19.97
CA LEU A 444 -9.79 -11.56 -19.97
C LEU A 444 -10.36 -10.90 -18.71
N GLY A 445 -9.54 -10.33 -17.87
CA GLY A 445 -10.02 -9.69 -16.65
C GLY A 445 -9.12 -8.55 -16.21
N ILE A 446 -9.65 -7.66 -15.37
CA ILE A 446 -8.88 -6.60 -14.73
C ILE A 446 -8.62 -6.99 -13.28
N VAL A 447 -7.40 -6.79 -12.83
CA VAL A 447 -6.95 -6.99 -11.45
C VAL A 447 -6.30 -5.70 -10.98
N ASP A 448 -6.55 -5.29 -9.73
CA ASP A 448 -5.80 -4.22 -9.10
C ASP A 448 -4.89 -4.75 -7.99
N TRP A 449 -3.80 -4.05 -7.81
CA TRP A 449 -2.84 -4.30 -6.76
C TRP A 449 -2.59 -3.01 -5.98
N ALA A 450 -2.68 -3.10 -4.67
CA ALA A 450 -2.15 -2.05 -3.79
C ALA A 450 -0.63 -1.97 -3.92
N GLY A 451 -0.07 -0.80 -3.63
CA GLY A 451 1.37 -0.58 -3.65
C GLY A 451 2.14 -1.57 -2.78
N ARG A 452 3.28 -2.01 -3.29
CA ARG A 452 4.25 -2.84 -2.57
C ARG A 452 5.60 -2.13 -2.59
N GLY A 453 6.38 -2.30 -1.54
CA GLY A 453 7.70 -1.67 -1.47
C GLY A 453 8.70 -2.22 -2.48
N VAL A 454 8.51 -3.47 -2.91
CA VAL A 454 9.30 -4.18 -3.94
C VAL A 454 8.38 -5.05 -4.79
N PRO A 455 8.78 -5.42 -6.01
CA PRO A 455 7.92 -6.18 -6.92
C PRO A 455 7.77 -7.67 -6.56
N ASP A 456 8.51 -8.18 -5.59
CA ASP A 456 8.62 -9.61 -5.26
C ASP A 456 7.26 -10.29 -5.08
N GLN A 457 6.33 -9.64 -4.38
CA GLN A 457 4.99 -10.22 -4.16
C GLN A 457 4.18 -10.33 -5.44
N TYR A 458 4.28 -9.37 -6.35
CA TYR A 458 3.62 -9.46 -7.66
C TYR A 458 4.24 -10.61 -8.47
N LEU A 459 5.59 -10.67 -8.50
CA LEU A 459 6.32 -11.68 -9.26
C LEU A 459 6.01 -13.09 -8.78
N THR A 460 5.99 -13.33 -7.47
CA THR A 460 5.77 -14.66 -6.90
C THR A 460 4.31 -15.08 -6.85
N ARG A 461 3.39 -14.12 -6.68
CA ARG A 461 1.96 -14.41 -6.52
C ARG A 461 1.19 -14.41 -7.84
N GLU A 462 1.73 -13.78 -8.89
CA GLU A 462 0.97 -13.61 -10.13
C GLU A 462 1.77 -13.91 -11.41
N TRP A 463 3.06 -13.51 -11.48
CA TRP A 463 3.86 -13.64 -12.72
C TRP A 463 4.50 -15.02 -12.90
N LYS A 464 4.90 -15.71 -11.83
CA LYS A 464 5.48 -17.05 -11.93
C LYS A 464 4.46 -18.09 -12.36
N SER A 465 4.93 -19.13 -13.06
CA SER A 465 4.11 -20.28 -13.48
C SER A 465 3.45 -21.01 -12.31
N THR A 466 4.04 -20.93 -11.11
CA THR A 466 3.52 -21.54 -9.87
C THR A 466 2.67 -20.58 -9.03
N ALA A 467 2.38 -19.38 -9.54
CA ALA A 467 1.67 -18.35 -8.82
C ALA A 467 0.19 -18.70 -8.63
N ASP A 468 -0.29 -18.57 -7.38
CA ASP A 468 -1.65 -18.90 -6.97
C ASP A 468 -2.70 -17.83 -7.34
N TRP A 469 -2.24 -16.63 -7.73
CA TRP A 469 -3.10 -15.51 -8.15
C TRP A 469 -2.96 -15.18 -9.64
N SER A 470 -2.40 -16.09 -10.44
CA SER A 470 -2.20 -15.87 -11.87
C SER A 470 -3.48 -16.01 -12.69
N GLY A 471 -4.18 -14.91 -12.95
CA GLY A 471 -5.30 -14.89 -13.91
C GLY A 471 -4.85 -15.16 -15.35
N ALA A 472 -3.64 -14.79 -15.72
CA ALA A 472 -3.08 -15.06 -17.03
C ALA A 472 -2.67 -16.53 -17.25
N GLN A 473 -2.34 -17.25 -16.19
CA GLN A 473 -1.90 -18.66 -16.23
C GLN A 473 -0.83 -18.89 -17.30
N LEU A 474 0.19 -18.02 -17.34
CA LEU A 474 1.36 -18.17 -18.19
C LEU A 474 2.31 -19.19 -17.57
N TRP A 475 2.70 -20.20 -18.34
CA TRP A 475 3.78 -21.11 -17.97
C TRP A 475 4.98 -20.85 -18.86
N ASP A 476 6.04 -20.28 -18.24
CA ASP A 476 7.22 -19.83 -18.97
C ASP A 476 8.46 -19.98 -18.09
N ASP A 477 9.22 -21.06 -18.35
CA ASP A 477 10.43 -21.38 -17.57
C ASP A 477 11.51 -20.28 -17.68
N VAL A 478 11.53 -19.52 -18.78
CA VAL A 478 12.49 -18.41 -18.96
C VAL A 478 12.11 -17.23 -18.07
N LEU A 479 10.82 -16.90 -17.99
CA LEU A 479 10.34 -15.87 -17.09
C LEU A 479 10.54 -16.27 -15.62
N ASP A 480 10.21 -17.52 -15.28
CA ASP A 480 10.39 -18.05 -13.93
C ASP A 480 11.85 -17.96 -13.49
N ALA A 481 12.79 -18.39 -14.34
CA ALA A 481 14.22 -18.30 -14.07
C ALA A 481 14.70 -16.84 -13.90
N ALA A 482 14.20 -15.92 -14.71
CA ALA A 482 14.53 -14.49 -14.60
C ALA A 482 13.99 -13.88 -13.30
N ILE A 483 12.78 -14.27 -12.89
CA ILE A 483 12.17 -13.86 -11.60
C ILE A 483 13.01 -14.40 -10.43
N ASP A 484 13.40 -15.69 -10.46
CA ASP A 484 14.21 -16.29 -9.40
C ASP A 484 15.59 -15.63 -9.29
N GLU A 485 16.21 -15.32 -10.45
CA GLU A 485 17.48 -14.57 -10.49
C GLU A 485 17.31 -13.17 -9.86
N TYR A 486 16.21 -12.47 -10.17
CA TYR A 486 15.92 -11.16 -9.58
C TYR A 486 15.73 -11.24 -8.06
N ILE A 487 14.91 -12.17 -7.58
CA ILE A 487 14.62 -12.33 -6.16
C ILE A 487 15.88 -12.70 -5.37
N ALA A 488 16.72 -13.57 -5.92
CA ALA A 488 17.96 -14.00 -5.29
C ALA A 488 19.12 -12.98 -5.42
N ALA A 489 18.99 -11.96 -6.24
CA ALA A 489 20.07 -11.00 -6.53
C ALA A 489 20.48 -10.21 -5.27
N PRO A 490 21.73 -10.34 -4.78
CA PRO A 490 22.12 -9.86 -3.45
C PRO A 490 22.38 -8.34 -3.36
N ASN A 491 22.33 -7.63 -4.49
CA ASN A 491 22.61 -6.20 -4.55
C ASN A 491 21.92 -5.52 -5.74
N PRO A 492 21.76 -4.18 -5.71
CA PRO A 492 21.04 -3.42 -6.75
C PRO A 492 21.59 -3.59 -8.17
N ALA A 493 22.89 -3.75 -8.34
CA ALA A 493 23.49 -3.93 -9.68
C ALA A 493 23.05 -5.25 -10.33
N LYS A 494 23.10 -6.35 -9.57
CA LYS A 494 22.61 -7.66 -10.04
C LYS A 494 21.09 -7.65 -10.20
N GLN A 495 20.37 -7.01 -9.29
CA GLN A 495 18.91 -6.85 -9.42
C GLN A 495 18.53 -6.15 -10.73
N LYS A 496 19.26 -5.09 -11.11
CA LYS A 496 18.99 -4.37 -12.36
C LYS A 496 19.16 -5.25 -13.59
N VAL A 497 20.22 -6.08 -13.63
CA VAL A 497 20.46 -7.02 -14.73
C VAL A 497 19.33 -8.06 -14.83
N ALA A 498 18.94 -8.66 -13.71
CA ALA A 498 17.86 -9.64 -13.69
C ALA A 498 16.49 -9.00 -14.00
N SER A 499 16.24 -7.79 -13.48
CA SER A 499 15.04 -7.00 -13.78
C SER A 499 14.85 -6.78 -15.28
N LYS A 500 15.93 -6.47 -16.02
CA LYS A 500 15.88 -6.32 -17.48
C LYS A 500 15.35 -7.59 -18.16
N LYS A 501 15.82 -8.77 -17.74
CA LYS A 501 15.34 -10.06 -18.28
C LYS A 501 13.84 -10.25 -18.02
N VAL A 502 13.39 -9.93 -16.78
CA VAL A 502 11.96 -9.99 -16.43
C VAL A 502 11.14 -9.04 -17.29
N GLN A 503 11.59 -7.79 -17.46
CA GLN A 503 10.89 -6.77 -18.26
C GLN A 503 10.80 -7.21 -19.74
N GLU A 504 11.92 -7.60 -20.35
CA GLU A 504 11.97 -8.04 -21.76
C GLU A 504 11.09 -9.26 -22.00
N ARG A 505 11.15 -10.27 -21.10
CA ARG A 505 10.32 -11.47 -21.24
C ARG A 505 8.83 -11.18 -21.02
N SER A 506 8.48 -10.31 -20.08
CA SER A 506 7.10 -9.86 -19.87
C SER A 506 6.55 -9.17 -21.13
N LEU A 507 7.33 -8.30 -21.77
CA LEU A 507 6.96 -7.67 -23.03
C LEU A 507 6.81 -8.70 -24.16
N GLU A 508 7.71 -9.66 -24.28
CA GLU A 508 7.65 -10.70 -25.31
C GLU A 508 6.43 -11.59 -25.16
N MET A 509 6.18 -12.10 -23.95
CA MET A 509 5.08 -13.04 -23.70
C MET A 509 3.73 -12.35 -23.57
N SER A 510 3.72 -11.08 -23.16
CA SER A 510 2.54 -10.22 -23.02
C SER A 510 1.36 -10.88 -22.29
N PRO A 511 1.55 -11.49 -21.09
CA PRO A 511 0.44 -12.08 -20.34
C PRO A 511 -0.48 -11.02 -19.74
N TYR A 512 0.07 -9.83 -19.50
CA TYR A 512 -0.59 -8.70 -18.86
C TYR A 512 -0.44 -7.42 -19.68
N ILE A 513 -1.44 -6.56 -19.57
CA ILE A 513 -1.35 -5.17 -20.05
C ILE A 513 -1.39 -4.27 -18.81
N LEU A 514 -0.25 -3.69 -18.47
CA LEU A 514 -0.09 -2.71 -17.41
C LEU A 514 0.13 -1.35 -18.06
N ALA A 515 -0.98 -0.62 -18.29
CA ALA A 515 -0.93 0.64 -19.01
C ALA A 515 -0.41 1.80 -18.16
N TYR A 516 -0.51 1.68 -16.83
CA TYR A 516 -0.11 2.71 -15.87
C TYR A 516 0.22 2.13 -14.50
N THR A 517 0.98 2.87 -13.72
CA THR A 517 1.08 2.72 -12.28
C THR A 517 0.50 3.95 -11.61
N SER A 518 -0.24 3.79 -10.52
CA SER A 518 -0.89 4.89 -9.82
C SER A 518 0.09 5.70 -8.98
N ASN A 519 -0.16 7.00 -8.86
CA ASN A 519 0.44 7.86 -7.87
C ASN A 519 -0.56 8.14 -6.74
N LEU A 520 -0.10 8.24 -5.51
CA LEU A 520 -0.84 8.94 -4.48
C LEU A 520 -0.65 10.45 -4.71
N ILE A 521 -1.77 11.17 -4.69
CA ILE A 521 -1.80 12.62 -4.76
C ILE A 521 -2.16 13.13 -3.38
N TYR A 522 -1.40 14.07 -2.86
CA TYR A 522 -1.64 14.70 -1.57
C TYR A 522 -1.36 16.18 -1.65
N CYS A 523 -1.83 16.95 -0.70
CA CYS A 523 -1.61 18.39 -0.71
C CYS A 523 -1.36 18.95 0.69
N ALA A 524 -0.71 20.13 0.71
CA ALA A 524 -0.58 20.95 1.89
C ALA A 524 -0.75 22.43 1.52
N ARG A 525 -1.18 23.26 2.47
CA ARG A 525 -1.23 24.71 2.30
C ARG A 525 0.17 25.26 2.06
N LYS A 526 0.28 26.39 1.35
CA LYS A 526 1.51 27.19 1.35
C LYS A 526 1.85 27.57 2.80
N GLY A 527 3.12 27.55 3.15
CA GLY A 527 3.55 27.69 4.54
C GLY A 527 3.72 26.37 5.29
N VAL A 528 3.22 25.24 4.78
CA VAL A 528 3.58 23.90 5.27
C VAL A 528 4.70 23.34 4.41
N SER A 529 5.84 23.05 5.02
CA SER A 529 6.98 22.38 4.38
C SER A 529 7.33 21.08 5.10
N GLY A 530 8.03 20.17 4.42
CA GLY A 530 8.45 18.89 5.01
C GLY A 530 7.33 17.86 5.22
N PHE A 531 6.09 18.15 4.85
CA PHE A 531 4.99 17.18 4.85
C PHE A 531 5.09 16.27 3.62
N LEU A 532 5.21 14.96 3.85
CA LEU A 532 5.37 13.97 2.77
C LEU A 532 4.45 12.77 3.00
N VAL A 533 4.06 12.13 1.90
CA VAL A 533 3.40 10.82 1.89
C VAL A 533 4.21 9.93 0.96
N ASN A 534 4.59 8.73 1.39
CA ASN A 534 5.32 7.78 0.53
C ASN A 534 4.39 6.89 -0.30
N GLY A 535 4.95 6.08 -1.20
CA GLY A 535 4.18 5.19 -2.09
C GLY A 535 3.31 4.15 -1.36
N MET A 536 3.62 3.84 -0.11
CA MET A 536 2.81 2.97 0.76
C MET A 536 1.66 3.72 1.45
N GLY A 537 1.55 5.04 1.28
CA GLY A 537 0.56 5.87 1.96
C GLY A 537 0.94 6.27 3.38
N GLN A 538 2.18 6.03 3.80
CA GLN A 538 2.66 6.45 5.13
C GLN A 538 2.87 7.97 5.15
N ILE A 539 2.29 8.63 6.16
CA ILE A 539 2.50 10.05 6.42
C ILE A 539 3.85 10.23 7.11
N ILE A 540 4.69 11.10 6.57
CA ILE A 540 6.00 11.43 7.10
C ILE A 540 5.96 12.89 7.54
N ALA A 541 5.90 13.11 8.86
CA ALA A 541 5.81 14.43 9.47
C ALA A 541 7.07 14.79 10.28
N LYS A 542 8.18 14.08 10.04
CA LYS A 542 9.45 14.23 10.78
C LYS A 542 10.05 15.63 10.63
N ASP A 543 9.99 16.20 9.43
CA ASP A 543 10.66 17.47 9.08
C ASP A 543 9.66 18.60 8.81
N VAL A 544 8.40 18.46 9.27
CA VAL A 544 7.34 19.44 9.01
C VAL A 544 7.63 20.75 9.73
N LYS A 545 7.45 21.86 8.99
CA LYS A 545 7.48 23.21 9.54
C LYS A 545 6.23 23.97 9.10
N LEU A 546 5.69 24.77 10.01
CA LEU A 546 4.61 25.74 9.75
C LEU A 546 5.22 27.13 9.77
N ALA A 547 5.03 27.88 8.64
CA ALA A 547 5.43 29.29 8.53
C ALA A 547 4.52 30.19 9.39
#